data_63b5f1640e457f4b506e27ff8bfc40c5
#
_entry.id   63b5f1640e457f4b506e27ff8bfc40c5
#
_cell.length_a   1.000
_cell.length_b   1.000
_cell.length_c   1.000
_cell.angle_alpha   90.00
_cell.angle_beta   90.00
_cell.angle_gamma   90.00
#
_symmetry.space_group_name_H-M   'P 1'
#
loop_
_entity.id
_entity.type
_entity.pdbx_description
1 polymer ?
#
loop_
_entity_poly.entity_id
_entity_poly.type
_entity_poly.pdbx_seq_one_letter_code
_entity_poly.pdbx_strand_id
1 'polypeptide(L)'
;MKELKIAIVGFGEIGQAFAKVLLDKGEEIKKRFDTRLSVVCIATRSRGNVVDAWGIDLHKALDNINENGTLEGVMGYESNRTPMELIQSVEYDIMVELTPMELTMSEASYGYIKTALKRGKHAITANKATVAWA
;
A
#
# COMPACT_ATOMS: atom_id res chain seq x y z
N MET A 1 -15.25 16.12 -6.94
CA MET A 1 -14.04 15.33 -7.22
C MET A 1 -14.12 14.01 -6.47
N LYS A 2 -13.86 12.93 -7.18
CA LYS A 2 -13.81 11.60 -6.58
C LYS A 2 -12.49 11.40 -5.83
N GLU A 3 -12.52 10.74 -4.68
CA GLU A 3 -11.34 10.34 -3.96
C GLU A 3 -11.27 8.82 -3.90
N LEU A 4 -10.13 8.25 -4.26
CA LEU A 4 -9.86 6.82 -4.12
C LEU A 4 -8.76 6.63 -3.08
N LYS A 5 -9.07 5.85 -2.06
CA LYS A 5 -8.16 5.55 -0.96
C LYS A 5 -7.42 4.25 -1.24
N ILE A 6 -6.11 4.30 -1.15
CA ILE A 6 -5.23 3.18 -1.50
C ILE A 6 -4.53 2.66 -0.25
N ALA A 7 -4.53 1.33 -0.10
CA ALA A 7 -3.69 0.65 0.87
C ALA A 7 -2.58 -0.07 0.10
N ILE A 8 -1.33 0.20 0.46
CA ILE A 8 -0.16 -0.44 -0.14
C ILE A 8 0.35 -1.52 0.82
N VAL A 9 0.47 -2.75 0.33
CA VAL A 9 1.10 -3.83 1.08
C VAL A 9 2.46 -4.12 0.47
N GLY A 10 3.51 -3.85 1.23
CA GLY A 10 4.89 -3.94 0.76
C GLY A 10 5.43 -2.58 0.36
N PHE A 11 6.59 -2.20 0.93
CA PHE A 11 7.19 -0.90 0.63
C PHE A 11 8.69 -1.06 0.36
N GLY A 12 9.04 -2.11 -0.37
CA GLY A 12 10.37 -2.31 -0.89
C GLY A 12 10.56 -1.52 -2.18
N GLU A 13 11.40 -2.02 -3.06
CA GLU A 13 11.75 -1.32 -4.30
C GLU A 13 10.53 -0.98 -5.16
N ILE A 14 9.64 -1.95 -5.37
CA ILE A 14 8.45 -1.74 -6.21
C ILE A 14 7.45 -0.82 -5.52
N GLY A 15 7.22 -1.00 -4.22
CA GLY A 15 6.31 -0.15 -3.46
C GLY A 15 6.76 1.30 -3.45
N GLN A 16 8.05 1.55 -3.29
CA GLN A 16 8.61 2.89 -3.33
C GLN A 16 8.50 3.50 -4.73
N ALA A 17 8.74 2.70 -5.78
CA ALA A 17 8.58 3.16 -7.15
C ALA A 17 7.12 3.55 -7.42
N PHE A 18 6.17 2.78 -6.92
CA PHE A 18 4.76 3.11 -7.06
C PHE A 18 4.41 4.42 -6.36
N ALA A 19 4.93 4.64 -5.15
CA ALA A 19 4.72 5.89 -4.43
C ALA A 19 5.27 7.09 -5.21
N LYS A 20 6.44 6.94 -5.83
CA LYS A 20 7.03 8.00 -6.67
C LYS A 20 6.15 8.33 -7.86
N VAL A 21 5.58 7.32 -8.51
CA VAL A 21 4.66 7.52 -9.62
C VAL A 21 3.42 8.29 -9.16
N LEU A 22 2.88 7.96 -8.00
CA LEU A 22 1.73 8.69 -7.45
C LEU A 22 2.05 10.15 -7.19
N LEU A 23 3.25 10.45 -6.69
CA LEU A 23 3.69 11.83 -6.48
C LEU A 23 3.87 12.57 -7.80
N ASP A 24 4.48 11.93 -8.78
CA ASP A 24 4.77 12.56 -10.08
C ASP A 24 3.51 12.78 -10.92
N LYS A 25 2.57 11.85 -10.87
CA LYS A 25 1.40 11.83 -11.77
C LYS A 25 0.10 12.22 -11.09
N GLY A 26 0.12 12.46 -9.79
CA GLY A 26 -1.11 12.75 -9.03
C GLY A 26 -1.90 13.92 -9.57
N GLU A 27 -1.23 15.03 -9.90
CA GLU A 27 -1.90 16.22 -10.44
C GLU A 27 -2.48 15.98 -11.84
N GLU A 28 -1.76 15.23 -12.68
CA GLU A 28 -2.25 14.88 -14.01
C GLU A 28 -3.51 14.01 -13.93
N ILE A 29 -3.50 13.01 -13.05
CA ILE A 29 -4.64 12.11 -12.82
C ILE A 29 -5.83 12.91 -12.30
N LYS A 30 -5.59 13.83 -11.38
CA LYS A 30 -6.62 14.69 -10.83
C LYS A 30 -7.29 15.52 -11.90
N LYS A 31 -6.51 16.09 -12.81
CA LYS A 31 -7.03 16.93 -13.90
C LYS A 31 -7.78 16.11 -14.95
N ARG A 32 -7.24 14.95 -15.33
CA ARG A 32 -7.81 14.15 -16.42
C ARG A 32 -9.04 13.36 -16.02
N PHE A 33 -9.10 12.89 -14.79
CA PHE A 33 -10.14 11.98 -14.33
C PHE A 33 -11.00 12.53 -13.19
N ASP A 34 -10.74 13.78 -12.78
CA ASP A 34 -11.42 14.41 -11.64
C ASP A 34 -11.38 13.50 -10.41
N THR A 35 -10.21 12.87 -10.20
CA THR A 35 -10.00 11.87 -9.14
C THR A 35 -8.71 12.14 -8.41
N ARG A 36 -8.77 12.14 -7.07
CA ARG A 36 -7.59 12.23 -6.23
C ARG A 36 -7.28 10.85 -5.64
N LEU A 37 -6.04 10.41 -5.81
CA LEU A 37 -5.56 9.17 -5.22
C LEU A 37 -4.87 9.48 -3.90
N SER A 38 -5.32 8.84 -2.82
CA SER A 38 -4.81 9.09 -1.48
C SER A 38 -4.34 7.79 -0.87
N VAL A 39 -3.06 7.70 -0.52
CA VAL A 39 -2.57 6.51 0.18
C VAL A 39 -2.88 6.66 1.66
N VAL A 40 -3.71 5.77 2.19
CA VAL A 40 -4.15 5.83 3.59
C VAL A 40 -3.52 4.75 4.46
N CYS A 41 -2.83 3.79 3.85
CA CYS A 41 -2.18 2.71 4.58
C CYS A 41 -0.96 2.23 3.80
N ILE A 42 0.15 2.07 4.52
CA ILE A 42 1.33 1.36 4.02
C ILE A 42 1.61 0.27 5.05
N ALA A 43 1.52 -0.98 4.65
CA ALA A 43 1.72 -2.13 5.53
C ALA A 43 2.97 -2.89 5.11
N THR A 44 3.89 -3.12 6.04
CA THR A 44 5.12 -3.87 5.79
C THR A 44 5.30 -4.95 6.84
N ARG A 45 6.16 -5.92 6.54
CA ARG A 45 6.45 -7.00 7.48
C ARG A 45 7.51 -6.61 8.51
N SER A 46 8.47 -5.77 8.13
CA SER A 46 9.63 -5.50 8.97
C SER A 46 10.04 -4.04 9.06
N ARG A 47 9.35 -3.14 8.36
CA ARG A 47 9.72 -1.71 8.33
C ARG A 47 8.70 -0.82 9.03
N GLY A 48 7.72 -1.43 9.70
CA GLY A 48 6.62 -0.72 10.32
C GLY A 48 5.51 -0.41 9.35
N ASN A 49 4.46 0.20 9.84
CA ASN A 49 3.27 0.53 9.08
C ASN A 49 2.93 2.01 9.26
N VAL A 50 2.18 2.57 8.33
CA VAL A 50 1.65 3.92 8.46
C VAL A 50 0.17 3.87 8.10
N VAL A 51 -0.68 4.46 8.95
CA VAL A 51 -2.11 4.58 8.70
C VAL A 51 -2.52 6.01 8.92
N ASP A 52 -3.10 6.63 7.90
CA ASP A 52 -3.59 8.01 7.99
C ASP A 52 -4.79 8.17 7.06
N ALA A 53 -5.97 8.31 7.66
CA ALA A 53 -7.22 8.42 6.90
C ALA A 53 -7.28 9.66 6.01
N TRP A 54 -6.48 10.68 6.30
CA TRP A 54 -6.43 11.91 5.52
C TRP A 54 -5.41 11.89 4.40
N GLY A 55 -4.61 10.83 4.33
CA GLY A 55 -3.57 10.67 3.33
C GLY A 55 -2.18 10.77 3.92
N ILE A 56 -1.36 9.79 3.62
CA ILE A 56 0.03 9.71 4.08
C ILE A 56 0.89 10.67 3.29
N ASP A 57 1.82 11.33 3.97
CA ASP A 57 2.86 12.13 3.32
C ASP A 57 3.88 11.18 2.67
N LEU A 58 3.72 10.93 1.37
CA LEU A 58 4.57 10.00 0.65
C LEU A 58 6.01 10.49 0.51
N HIS A 59 6.24 11.80 0.45
CA HIS A 59 7.60 12.34 0.44
C HIS A 59 8.32 11.95 1.72
N LYS A 60 7.64 12.12 2.85
CA LYS A 60 8.22 11.79 4.17
C LYS A 60 8.45 10.29 4.29
N ALA A 61 7.51 9.47 3.80
CA ALA A 61 7.66 8.02 3.84
C ALA A 61 8.87 7.56 3.02
N LEU A 62 9.03 8.10 1.81
CA LEU A 62 10.17 7.77 0.96
C LEU A 62 11.50 8.21 1.58
N ASP A 63 11.54 9.43 2.11
CA ASP A 63 12.75 9.95 2.77
C ASP A 63 13.13 9.10 3.97
N ASN A 64 12.16 8.74 4.79
CA ASN A 64 12.40 7.92 5.99
C ASN A 64 12.94 6.54 5.65
N ILE A 65 12.38 5.89 4.65
CA ILE A 65 12.85 4.58 4.20
C ILE A 65 14.28 4.67 3.67
N ASN A 66 14.57 5.70 2.88
CA ASN A 66 15.92 5.87 2.31
C ASN A 66 16.97 6.20 3.36
N GLU A 67 16.64 7.03 4.34
CA GLU A 67 17.57 7.46 5.36
C GLU A 67 17.74 6.47 6.50
N ASN A 68 16.64 5.82 6.93
CA ASN A 68 16.61 5.04 8.16
C ASN A 68 16.20 3.58 7.97
N GLY A 69 15.74 3.20 6.78
CA GLY A 69 15.30 1.83 6.51
C GLY A 69 13.95 1.47 7.16
N THR A 70 13.26 2.42 7.74
CA THR A 70 12.01 2.21 8.47
C THR A 70 11.06 3.37 8.23
N LEU A 71 9.76 3.13 8.47
CA LEU A 71 8.73 4.16 8.40
C LEU A 71 8.54 4.91 9.72
N GLU A 72 9.29 4.55 10.76
CA GLU A 72 9.23 5.24 12.05
C GLU A 72 9.57 6.73 11.87
N GLY A 73 8.74 7.59 12.41
CA GLY A 73 8.88 9.03 12.26
C GLY A 73 7.90 9.64 11.27
N VAL A 74 7.23 8.83 10.46
CA VAL A 74 6.17 9.29 9.58
C VAL A 74 4.88 9.40 10.39
N MET A 75 4.12 10.48 10.18
CA MET A 75 2.84 10.64 10.86
C MET A 75 1.91 9.47 10.55
N GLY A 76 1.37 8.85 11.58
CA GLY A 76 0.53 7.66 11.45
C GLY A 76 1.29 6.36 11.60
N TYR A 77 2.58 6.43 11.92
CA TYR A 77 3.40 5.23 12.12
C TYR A 77 2.86 4.36 13.24
N GLU A 78 2.85 3.06 12.99
CA GLU A 78 2.58 2.06 14.03
C GLU A 78 3.32 0.77 13.69
N SER A 79 3.52 -0.10 14.69
CA SER A 79 4.17 -1.39 14.49
C SER A 79 3.47 -2.51 15.23
N ASN A 80 2.27 -2.24 15.78
CA ASN A 80 1.55 -3.19 16.63
C ASN A 80 0.52 -4.04 15.88
N ARG A 81 0.29 -3.79 14.60
CA ARG A 81 -0.62 -4.60 13.78
C ARG A 81 0.14 -5.24 12.62
N THR A 82 -0.28 -6.44 12.25
CA THR A 82 0.27 -7.11 11.07
C THR A 82 -0.35 -6.53 9.79
N PRO A 83 0.28 -6.73 8.63
CA PRO A 83 -0.35 -6.33 7.37
C PRO A 83 -1.75 -6.92 7.19
N MET A 84 -1.96 -8.17 7.56
CA MET A 84 -3.28 -8.80 7.45
C MET A 84 -4.31 -8.08 8.31
N GLU A 85 -3.96 -7.73 9.55
CA GLU A 85 -4.87 -7.00 10.44
C GLU A 85 -5.24 -5.65 9.84
N LEU A 86 -4.28 -4.97 9.21
CA LEU A 86 -4.55 -3.68 8.56
C LEU A 86 -5.47 -3.84 7.36
N ILE A 87 -5.25 -4.83 6.52
CA ILE A 87 -6.09 -5.07 5.34
C ILE A 87 -7.50 -5.48 5.73
N GLN A 88 -7.68 -6.09 6.89
CA GLN A 88 -8.99 -6.43 7.43
C GLN A 88 -9.74 -5.25 8.01
N SER A 89 -9.06 -4.21 8.47
CA SER A 89 -9.68 -3.18 9.30
C SER A 89 -9.63 -1.76 8.77
N VAL A 90 -8.61 -1.39 7.99
CA VAL A 90 -8.47 -0.01 7.49
C VAL A 90 -9.48 0.26 6.38
N GLU A 91 -10.03 1.47 6.36
CA GLU A 91 -10.93 1.88 5.27
C GLU A 91 -10.12 2.34 4.06
N TYR A 92 -10.19 1.54 2.99
CA TYR A 92 -9.57 1.84 1.71
C TYR A 92 -10.50 1.39 0.60
N ASP A 93 -10.25 1.85 -0.63
CA ASP A 93 -11.03 1.44 -1.80
C ASP A 93 -10.26 0.41 -2.62
N ILE A 94 -8.95 0.55 -2.69
CA ILE A 94 -8.08 -0.31 -3.50
C ILE A 94 -6.90 -0.76 -2.65
N MET A 95 -6.63 -2.06 -2.65
CA MET A 95 -5.42 -2.60 -2.05
C MET A 95 -4.44 -2.93 -3.18
N VAL A 96 -3.22 -2.42 -3.07
CA VAL A 96 -2.14 -2.67 -4.04
C VAL A 96 -1.08 -3.52 -3.35
N GLU A 97 -0.95 -4.76 -3.78
CA GLU A 97 -0.05 -5.71 -3.16
C GLU A 97 1.26 -5.76 -3.97
N LEU A 98 2.34 -5.31 -3.36
CA LEU A 98 3.65 -5.13 -3.98
C LEU A 98 4.76 -5.82 -3.17
N THR A 99 4.42 -6.91 -2.49
CA THR A 99 5.39 -7.69 -1.72
C THR A 99 6.34 -8.43 -2.66
N PRO A 100 7.56 -8.78 -2.19
CA PRO A 100 8.50 -9.54 -3.01
C PRO A 100 7.90 -10.86 -3.49
N MET A 101 8.22 -11.24 -4.73
CA MET A 101 7.76 -12.51 -5.30
C MET A 101 8.67 -13.64 -4.80
N GLU A 102 8.25 -14.27 -3.71
CA GLU A 102 8.92 -15.45 -3.17
C GLU A 102 7.89 -16.58 -3.07
N LEU A 103 8.31 -17.81 -3.37
CA LEU A 103 7.40 -18.98 -3.31
C LEU A 103 6.77 -19.13 -1.92
N THR A 104 7.56 -18.91 -0.87
CA THR A 104 7.08 -19.01 0.51
C THR A 104 6.17 -17.86 0.91
N MET A 105 6.14 -16.78 0.14
CA MET A 105 5.35 -15.58 0.41
C MET A 105 4.05 -15.51 -0.39
N SER A 106 3.90 -16.33 -1.43
CA SER A 106 2.73 -16.26 -2.31
C SER A 106 1.43 -16.57 -1.57
N GLU A 107 1.48 -17.40 -0.55
CA GLU A 107 0.32 -17.73 0.26
C GLU A 107 -0.18 -16.50 1.05
N ALA A 108 0.74 -15.73 1.64
CA ALA A 108 0.39 -14.50 2.34
C ALA A 108 -0.19 -13.47 1.38
N SER A 109 0.45 -13.29 0.23
CA SER A 109 -0.02 -12.39 -0.83
C SER A 109 -1.44 -12.74 -1.28
N TYR A 110 -1.70 -14.03 -1.52
CA TYR A 110 -3.03 -14.51 -1.86
C TYR A 110 -4.05 -14.18 -0.78
N GLY A 111 -3.66 -14.33 0.48
CA GLY A 111 -4.52 -14.00 1.62
C GLY A 111 -4.90 -12.53 1.67
N TYR A 112 -3.98 -11.63 1.39
CA TYR A 112 -4.27 -10.20 1.34
C TYR A 112 -5.29 -9.88 0.26
N ILE A 113 -5.10 -10.42 -0.94
CA ILE A 113 -6.00 -10.20 -2.08
C ILE A 113 -7.39 -10.74 -1.76
N LYS A 114 -7.47 -11.96 -1.26
CA LYS A 114 -8.73 -12.59 -0.89
C LYS A 114 -9.49 -11.76 0.15
N THR A 115 -8.77 -11.26 1.16
CA THR A 115 -9.37 -10.45 2.21
C THR A 115 -9.94 -9.15 1.66
N ALA A 116 -9.19 -8.45 0.81
CA ALA A 116 -9.66 -7.21 0.19
C ALA A 116 -10.93 -7.47 -0.64
N LEU A 117 -10.91 -8.51 -1.46
CA LEU A 117 -12.05 -8.84 -2.31
C LEU A 117 -13.28 -9.22 -1.49
N LYS A 118 -13.12 -9.95 -0.40
CA LYS A 118 -14.23 -10.30 0.50
C LYS A 118 -14.85 -9.08 1.16
N ARG A 119 -14.08 -8.03 1.37
CA ARG A 119 -14.56 -6.76 1.91
C ARG A 119 -15.23 -5.89 0.85
N GLY A 120 -15.31 -6.36 -0.40
CA GLY A 120 -15.86 -5.59 -1.50
C GLY A 120 -14.91 -4.51 -2.04
N LYS A 121 -13.62 -4.61 -1.72
CA LYS A 121 -12.60 -3.68 -2.20
C LYS A 121 -11.96 -4.21 -3.47
N HIS A 122 -11.29 -3.34 -4.21
CA HIS A 122 -10.51 -3.74 -5.37
C HIS A 122 -9.12 -4.19 -4.94
N ALA A 123 -8.51 -5.07 -5.71
CA ALA A 123 -7.17 -5.56 -5.42
C ALA A 123 -6.34 -5.58 -6.70
N ILE A 124 -5.11 -5.07 -6.59
CA ILE A 124 -4.13 -5.06 -7.67
C ILE A 124 -2.88 -5.74 -7.11
N THR A 125 -2.28 -6.64 -7.89
CA THR A 125 -1.04 -7.30 -7.47
C THR A 125 0.00 -7.28 -8.58
N ALA A 126 1.26 -7.10 -8.18
CA ALA A 126 2.41 -7.30 -9.06
C ALA A 126 3.05 -8.67 -8.82
N ASN A 127 2.48 -9.49 -7.94
CA ASN A 127 3.05 -10.78 -7.56
C ASN A 127 2.56 -11.88 -8.51
N LYS A 128 3.44 -12.28 -9.44
CA LYS A 128 3.12 -13.31 -10.46
C LYS A 128 2.86 -14.68 -9.82
N ALA A 129 3.53 -15.00 -8.73
CA ALA A 129 3.32 -16.28 -8.05
C ALA A 129 1.90 -16.39 -7.50
N THR A 130 1.38 -15.29 -6.96
CA THR A 130 0.01 -15.22 -6.46
C THR A 130 -1.00 -15.45 -7.58
N VAL A 131 -0.79 -14.81 -8.73
CA VAL A 131 -1.67 -14.96 -9.90
C VAL A 131 -1.64 -16.41 -10.40
N ALA A 132 -0.47 -17.03 -10.42
CA ALA A 132 -0.33 -18.43 -10.84
C ALA A 132 -1.03 -19.41 -9.89
N TRP A 133 -1.09 -19.07 -8.60
CA TRP A 133 -1.74 -19.90 -7.57
C TRP A 133 -3.27 -19.78 -7.59
N ALA A 134 -3.75 -18.61 -7.98
CA ALA A 134 -5.18 -18.36 -8.00
C ALA A 134 -5.86 -18.98 -9.22
#